data_3c029d825a5a5b342ecbb43e9d66cad8
#
_entry.id   3c029d825a5a5b342ecbb43e9d66cad8
#
_cell.length_a   1.000
_cell.length_b   1.000
_cell.length_c   1.000
_cell.angle_alpha   90.00
_cell.angle_beta   90.00
_cell.angle_gamma   90.00
#
_symmetry.space_group_name_H-M   'P 1'
#
loop_
_entity.id
_entity.type
_entity.pdbx_description
1 polymer ?
#
loop_
_entity_poly.entity_id
_entity_poly.type
_entity_poly.pdbx_seq_one_letter_code
_entity_poly.pdbx_strand_id
1 'polypeptide(L)'
;MMNPTLFRVPWIATLAAIVVLFGVTPAAVPAAPATRPVFVSSSVATECAGKPVRVDTRWYFPAGRPTALVWLQHGFSRTAANLDAVARAYADAGFLVVSPTLDSVNLGGCAVAYNIADNAAFARTIGGVFGSGRDADSPLGASLVRARDAAHRPDVTMPYRMVFAGHSAGGEFVVVAADALRRTDPVAYRRLAGLMLFDPVNSFFGGHFASAAASLGADRLPVRVIASQPSVSNSFGFGVAVLEQTTRQEFLGSRLVTGIHIDAEGESTDLIGEASELAVPRPRNGRVIRTLATGWSSDMVAGTVTPTYYPGGRYYDLLLSTRTVTTLPVR
;
A
#
# COMPACT_ATOMS: atom_id res chain seq x y z
N MET A 1 -72.15 76.08 -34.81
CA MET A 1 -71.12 76.92 -35.36
C MET A 1 -69.78 76.37 -34.86
N MET A 2 -68.85 76.17 -35.73
CA MET A 2 -67.44 75.79 -35.64
C MET A 2 -67.10 74.28 -35.89
N ASN A 3 -66.39 74.16 -36.97
CA ASN A 3 -65.93 72.96 -37.63
C ASN A 3 -64.68 72.37 -36.98
N PRO A 4 -64.49 71.08 -36.79
CA PRO A 4 -63.25 70.54 -36.38
C PRO A 4 -62.45 69.95 -37.59
N THR A 5 -61.26 70.43 -37.77
CA THR A 5 -60.28 70.03 -38.76
C THR A 5 -59.70 68.69 -38.39
N LEU A 6 -59.72 67.75 -39.31
CA LEU A 6 -59.08 66.45 -39.28
C LEU A 6 -57.56 66.55 -39.53
N PHE A 7 -56.77 66.23 -38.52
CA PHE A 7 -55.31 65.95 -38.72
C PHE A 7 -55.11 64.50 -39.11
N ARG A 8 -54.58 64.27 -40.26
CA ARG A 8 -54.04 62.94 -40.70
C ARG A 8 -52.62 62.78 -40.20
N VAL A 9 -52.39 61.72 -39.42
CA VAL A 9 -51.06 61.27 -38.99
C VAL A 9 -50.59 60.15 -39.96
N PRO A 10 -49.40 60.23 -40.57
CA PRO A 10 -48.85 59.16 -41.40
C PRO A 10 -48.31 57.98 -40.58
N TRP A 11 -48.70 56.79 -40.94
CA TRP A 11 -48.17 55.56 -40.37
C TRP A 11 -46.79 55.33 -40.91
N ILE A 12 -45.75 55.44 -40.02
CA ILE A 12 -44.38 54.97 -40.29
C ILE A 12 -44.29 53.51 -39.84
N ALA A 13 -44.25 52.62 -40.81
CA ALA A 13 -44.00 51.20 -40.57
C ALA A 13 -42.53 50.98 -40.18
N THR A 14 -42.26 50.75 -38.92
CA THR A 14 -40.94 50.37 -38.44
C THR A 14 -40.78 48.87 -38.59
N LEU A 15 -39.99 48.44 -39.56
CA LEU A 15 -39.52 47.06 -39.70
C LEU A 15 -38.51 46.79 -38.57
N ALA A 16 -38.91 46.03 -37.55
CA ALA A 16 -38.00 45.48 -36.55
C ALA A 16 -37.33 44.21 -37.12
N ALA A 17 -36.05 44.30 -37.47
CA ALA A 17 -35.25 43.16 -37.83
C ALA A 17 -34.93 42.37 -36.55
N ILE A 18 -35.52 41.17 -36.40
CA ILE A 18 -35.19 40.24 -35.33
C ILE A 18 -33.89 39.52 -35.75
N VAL A 19 -32.77 39.91 -35.18
CA VAL A 19 -31.49 39.17 -35.26
C VAL A 19 -31.57 38.02 -34.25
N VAL A 20 -31.85 36.80 -34.71
CA VAL A 20 -31.76 35.57 -33.92
C VAL A 20 -30.28 35.20 -33.81
N LEU A 21 -29.63 35.59 -32.74
CA LEU A 21 -28.30 35.10 -32.37
C LEU A 21 -28.46 33.63 -31.91
N PHE A 22 -28.12 32.69 -32.80
CA PHE A 22 -27.89 31.30 -32.38
C PHE A 22 -26.62 31.27 -31.52
N GLY A 23 -26.79 31.37 -30.18
CA GLY A 23 -25.74 31.10 -29.22
C GLY A 23 -25.38 29.64 -29.28
N VAL A 24 -24.25 29.30 -29.93
CA VAL A 24 -23.63 28.00 -29.81
C VAL A 24 -23.03 27.91 -28.41
N THR A 25 -23.81 27.38 -27.46
CA THR A 25 -23.27 26.99 -26.16
C THR A 25 -22.26 25.85 -26.38
N PRO A 26 -20.97 26.01 -26.01
CA PRO A 26 -20.05 24.89 -26.07
C PRO A 26 -20.62 23.78 -25.19
N ALA A 27 -20.84 22.61 -25.78
CA ALA A 27 -21.22 21.43 -25.02
C ALA A 27 -20.17 21.19 -23.94
N ALA A 28 -20.59 21.29 -22.67
CA ALA A 28 -19.72 20.94 -21.55
C ALA A 28 -19.27 19.48 -21.76
N VAL A 29 -17.99 19.28 -22.04
CA VAL A 29 -17.40 17.96 -22.03
C VAL A 29 -17.65 17.41 -20.63
N PRO A 30 -18.39 16.29 -20.47
CA PRO A 30 -18.59 15.72 -19.15
C PRO A 30 -17.20 15.44 -18.58
N ALA A 31 -16.87 16.06 -17.44
CA ALA A 31 -15.67 15.72 -16.68
C ALA A 31 -15.74 14.21 -16.44
N ALA A 32 -14.71 13.47 -16.90
CA ALA A 32 -14.63 12.06 -16.61
C ALA A 32 -14.79 11.89 -15.10
N PRO A 33 -15.68 11.00 -14.64
CA PRO A 33 -15.90 10.84 -13.21
C PRO A 33 -14.54 10.55 -12.57
N ALA A 34 -14.17 11.32 -11.55
CA ALA A 34 -12.97 11.05 -10.77
C ALA A 34 -13.09 9.62 -10.25
N THR A 35 -12.42 8.68 -10.88
CA THR A 35 -12.50 7.27 -10.54
C THR A 35 -11.87 7.09 -9.17
N ARG A 36 -12.70 6.74 -8.17
CA ARG A 36 -12.20 6.42 -6.82
C ARG A 36 -11.44 5.09 -6.89
N PRO A 37 -10.46 4.87 -6.01
CA PRO A 37 -9.84 3.56 -5.89
C PRO A 37 -10.89 2.45 -5.71
N VAL A 38 -10.77 1.41 -6.51
CA VAL A 38 -11.68 0.26 -6.50
C VAL A 38 -10.96 -0.93 -5.89
N PHE A 39 -11.66 -1.66 -5.05
CA PHE A 39 -11.15 -2.91 -4.50
C PHE A 39 -11.99 -4.09 -5.02
N VAL A 40 -11.32 -5.20 -5.31
CA VAL A 40 -11.97 -6.46 -5.69
C VAL A 40 -11.25 -7.66 -5.06
N SER A 41 -12.01 -8.73 -4.80
CA SER A 41 -11.46 -10.00 -4.38
C SER A 41 -11.08 -10.87 -5.57
N SER A 42 -9.97 -11.59 -5.45
CA SER A 42 -9.48 -12.57 -6.41
C SER A 42 -8.74 -13.69 -5.67
N SER A 43 -7.96 -14.47 -6.37
CA SER A 43 -7.12 -15.50 -5.75
C SER A 43 -5.87 -15.72 -6.58
N VAL A 44 -4.83 -16.23 -5.93
CA VAL A 44 -3.60 -16.67 -6.56
C VAL A 44 -3.44 -18.17 -6.35
N ALA A 45 -3.25 -18.92 -7.43
CA ALA A 45 -2.84 -20.31 -7.34
C ALA A 45 -1.35 -20.38 -7.05
N THR A 46 -0.95 -21.21 -6.13
CA THR A 46 0.46 -21.42 -5.76
C THR A 46 0.66 -22.84 -5.25
N GLU A 47 1.81 -23.12 -4.71
CA GLU A 47 2.16 -24.42 -4.15
C GLU A 47 2.78 -24.25 -2.76
N CYS A 48 2.48 -25.18 -1.86
CA CYS A 48 3.15 -25.28 -0.58
C CYS A 48 3.29 -26.73 -0.14
N ALA A 49 4.48 -27.11 0.31
CA ALA A 49 4.80 -28.49 0.74
C ALA A 49 4.40 -29.55 -0.31
N GLY A 50 4.62 -29.26 -1.60
CA GLY A 50 4.30 -30.14 -2.73
C GLY A 50 2.80 -30.27 -3.04
N LYS A 51 1.95 -29.39 -2.48
CA LYS A 51 0.52 -29.40 -2.71
C LYS A 51 0.05 -28.08 -3.32
N PRO A 52 -0.90 -28.10 -4.27
CA PRO A 52 -1.50 -26.89 -4.79
C PRO A 52 -2.29 -26.17 -3.68
N VAL A 53 -2.10 -24.88 -3.58
CA VAL A 53 -2.78 -23.99 -2.64
C VAL A 53 -3.41 -22.83 -3.40
N ARG A 54 -4.60 -22.44 -3.00
CA ARG A 54 -5.27 -21.23 -3.49
C ARG A 54 -5.29 -20.20 -2.39
N VAL A 55 -4.63 -19.07 -2.66
CA VAL A 55 -4.52 -17.96 -1.72
C VAL A 55 -5.52 -16.88 -2.10
N ASP A 56 -6.44 -16.55 -1.21
CA ASP A 56 -7.36 -15.45 -1.41
C ASP A 56 -6.61 -14.12 -1.36
N THR A 57 -6.93 -13.22 -2.28
CA THR A 57 -6.26 -11.93 -2.43
C THR A 57 -7.25 -10.79 -2.56
N ARG A 58 -6.87 -9.62 -2.07
CA ARG A 58 -7.55 -8.35 -2.32
C ARG A 58 -6.69 -7.50 -3.23
N TRP A 59 -7.28 -6.99 -4.31
CA TRP A 59 -6.65 -6.05 -5.23
C TRP A 59 -7.26 -4.68 -5.07
N TYR A 60 -6.42 -3.65 -4.97
CA TYR A 60 -6.84 -2.25 -4.89
C TYR A 60 -6.24 -1.51 -6.07
N PHE A 61 -7.13 -0.92 -6.87
CA PHE A 61 -6.78 -0.22 -8.10
C PHE A 61 -6.77 1.27 -7.87
N PRO A 62 -5.69 2.00 -8.21
CA PRO A 62 -5.69 3.45 -8.16
C PRO A 62 -6.64 4.05 -9.19
N ALA A 63 -6.98 5.32 -9.03
CA ALA A 63 -7.81 6.04 -9.99
C ALA A 63 -7.18 6.11 -11.39
N GLY A 64 -5.86 6.31 -11.45
CA GLY A 64 -5.08 6.41 -12.69
C GLY A 64 -4.27 5.15 -13.01
N ARG A 65 -3.27 5.32 -13.90
CA ARG A 65 -2.30 4.27 -14.20
C ARG A 65 -1.40 4.02 -12.98
N PRO A 66 -1.22 2.76 -12.55
CA PRO A 66 -0.38 2.46 -11.40
C PRO A 66 1.10 2.84 -11.60
N THR A 67 1.72 3.41 -10.58
CA THR A 67 3.15 3.74 -10.54
C THR A 67 4.02 2.53 -10.19
N ALA A 68 3.56 1.71 -9.24
CA ALA A 68 4.23 0.49 -8.81
C ALA A 68 3.21 -0.49 -8.21
N LEU A 69 3.65 -1.75 -8.03
CA LEU A 69 2.92 -2.76 -7.27
C LEU A 69 3.34 -2.68 -5.80
N VAL A 70 2.38 -2.72 -4.88
CA VAL A 70 2.63 -2.99 -3.45
C VAL A 70 2.09 -4.37 -3.12
N TRP A 71 2.97 -5.28 -2.66
CA TRP A 71 2.53 -6.45 -1.93
C TRP A 71 2.39 -6.06 -0.46
N LEU A 72 1.17 -6.18 0.10
CA LEU A 72 0.87 -5.82 1.48
C LEU A 72 0.45 -7.07 2.26
N GLN A 73 1.32 -7.54 3.16
CA GLN A 73 1.14 -8.77 3.92
C GLN A 73 0.70 -8.50 5.35
N HIS A 74 -0.40 -9.14 5.76
CA HIS A 74 -0.92 -9.10 7.14
C HIS A 74 -0.06 -9.92 8.11
N GLY A 75 -0.26 -9.70 9.41
CA GLY A 75 0.40 -10.41 10.51
C GLY A 75 -0.28 -11.72 10.93
N PHE A 76 0.22 -12.29 12.04
CA PHE A 76 -0.34 -13.48 12.68
C PHE A 76 -1.77 -13.23 13.15
N SER A 77 -2.65 -14.22 12.99
CA SER A 77 -4.09 -14.17 13.35
C SER A 77 -4.86 -13.03 12.68
N ARG A 78 -4.37 -12.55 11.53
CA ARG A 78 -4.99 -11.47 10.74
C ARG A 78 -5.28 -11.96 9.31
N THR A 79 -5.92 -11.12 8.53
CA THR A 79 -6.24 -11.34 7.11
C THR A 79 -5.90 -10.07 6.31
N ALA A 80 -5.99 -10.14 4.99
CA ALA A 80 -5.86 -8.97 4.13
C ALA A 80 -6.86 -7.84 4.48
N ALA A 81 -8.02 -8.19 5.06
CA ALA A 81 -9.03 -7.21 5.46
C ALA A 81 -8.54 -6.26 6.56
N ASN A 82 -7.70 -6.75 7.46
CA ASN A 82 -7.20 -5.95 8.57
C ASN A 82 -6.22 -4.85 8.15
N LEU A 83 -5.74 -4.87 6.90
CA LEU A 83 -4.89 -3.82 6.33
C LEU A 83 -5.60 -2.97 5.26
N ASP A 84 -6.94 -3.04 5.16
CA ASP A 84 -7.73 -2.34 4.14
C ASP A 84 -7.48 -0.83 4.13
N ALA A 85 -7.37 -0.20 5.29
CA ALA A 85 -7.10 1.24 5.41
C ALA A 85 -5.73 1.64 4.81
N VAL A 86 -4.70 0.86 5.06
CA VAL A 86 -3.36 1.08 4.47
C VAL A 86 -3.38 0.78 2.98
N ALA A 87 -4.04 -0.32 2.56
CA ALA A 87 -4.15 -0.68 1.15
C ALA A 87 -4.86 0.41 0.32
N ARG A 88 -5.95 0.99 0.84
CA ARG A 88 -6.64 2.12 0.22
C ARG A 88 -5.76 3.35 0.14
N ALA A 89 -5.02 3.68 1.19
CA ALA A 89 -4.10 4.82 1.18
C ALA A 89 -3.00 4.66 0.11
N TYR A 90 -2.48 3.45 -0.09
CA TYR A 90 -1.57 3.17 -1.20
C TYR A 90 -2.25 3.33 -2.56
N ALA A 91 -3.48 2.84 -2.73
CA ALA A 91 -4.22 3.00 -3.98
C ALA A 91 -4.54 4.47 -4.27
N ASP A 92 -4.91 5.26 -3.24
CA ASP A 92 -5.10 6.72 -3.34
C ASP A 92 -3.79 7.44 -3.74
N ALA A 93 -2.64 6.92 -3.31
CA ALA A 93 -1.30 7.42 -3.69
C ALA A 93 -0.82 6.92 -5.07
N GLY A 94 -1.64 6.19 -5.82
CA GLY A 94 -1.33 5.77 -7.18
C GLY A 94 -0.67 4.40 -7.31
N PHE A 95 -0.67 3.57 -6.26
CA PHE A 95 -0.14 2.21 -6.33
C PHE A 95 -1.22 1.18 -6.69
N LEU A 96 -0.86 0.15 -7.44
CA LEU A 96 -1.61 -1.08 -7.49
C LEU A 96 -1.26 -1.90 -6.25
N VAL A 97 -2.26 -2.30 -5.46
CA VAL A 97 -1.99 -3.07 -4.24
C VAL A 97 -2.55 -4.47 -4.37
N VAL A 98 -1.80 -5.46 -3.94
CA VAL A 98 -2.28 -6.83 -3.74
C VAL A 98 -1.98 -7.26 -2.31
N SER A 99 -3.02 -7.71 -1.63
CA SER A 99 -2.93 -8.19 -0.24
C SER A 99 -3.47 -9.62 -0.18
N PRO A 100 -2.58 -10.63 -0.08
CA PRO A 100 -2.98 -12.01 0.10
C PRO A 100 -3.36 -12.30 1.55
N THR A 101 -4.30 -13.23 1.74
CA THR A 101 -4.60 -13.82 3.05
C THR A 101 -3.91 -15.17 3.15
N LEU A 102 -2.86 -15.23 3.98
CA LEU A 102 -2.12 -16.46 4.27
C LEU A 102 -2.56 -17.03 5.62
N ASP A 103 -2.49 -18.35 5.76
CA ASP A 103 -2.73 -18.99 7.04
C ASP A 103 -1.77 -18.46 8.12
N SER A 104 -2.25 -18.37 9.34
CA SER A 104 -1.42 -17.98 10.49
C SER A 104 -0.69 -19.17 11.10
N VAL A 105 -1.24 -20.38 10.98
CA VAL A 105 -0.70 -21.63 11.53
C VAL A 105 -0.87 -22.73 10.50
N ASN A 106 0.21 -23.47 10.21
CA ASN A 106 0.17 -24.61 9.31
C ASN A 106 1.31 -25.58 9.63
N LEU A 107 0.99 -26.86 9.85
CA LEU A 107 1.99 -27.89 10.19
C LEU A 107 2.99 -28.18 9.08
N GLY A 108 2.66 -27.85 7.83
CA GLY A 108 3.56 -27.98 6.66
C GLY A 108 4.37 -26.72 6.37
N GLY A 109 4.34 -25.71 7.25
CA GLY A 109 5.04 -24.43 7.04
C GLY A 109 4.35 -23.49 6.05
N CYS A 110 3.10 -23.76 5.65
CA CYS A 110 2.34 -22.94 4.70
C CYS A 110 1.66 -21.74 5.39
N ALA A 111 2.39 -21.01 6.21
CA ALA A 111 1.86 -19.94 7.05
C ALA A 111 2.68 -18.65 6.95
N VAL A 112 2.05 -17.52 7.30
CA VAL A 112 2.71 -16.20 7.34
C VAL A 112 3.73 -16.11 8.48
N ALA A 113 3.50 -16.81 9.59
CA ALA A 113 4.36 -16.80 10.75
C ALA A 113 5.17 -18.10 10.88
N TYR A 114 6.43 -17.97 11.26
CA TYR A 114 7.26 -19.09 11.68
C TYR A 114 6.97 -19.39 13.15
N ASN A 115 5.99 -20.24 13.42
CA ASN A 115 5.56 -20.56 14.78
C ASN A 115 5.56 -22.07 15.12
N ILE A 116 4.89 -22.91 14.30
CA ILE A 116 4.85 -24.35 14.49
C ILE A 116 5.80 -25.07 13.54
N ALA A 117 5.94 -24.58 12.32
CA ALA A 117 6.83 -25.12 11.30
C ALA A 117 7.56 -24.00 10.56
N ASP A 118 8.72 -24.34 9.99
CA ASP A 118 9.52 -23.44 9.17
C ASP A 118 8.75 -23.03 7.90
N ASN A 119 8.55 -21.74 7.71
CA ASN A 119 7.84 -21.17 6.59
C ASN A 119 8.76 -20.57 5.50
N ALA A 120 10.08 -20.70 5.61
CA ALA A 120 11.02 -20.10 4.66
C ALA A 120 10.83 -20.63 3.23
N ALA A 121 10.50 -21.91 3.09
CA ALA A 121 10.20 -22.50 1.78
C ALA A 121 8.95 -21.87 1.16
N PHE A 122 7.92 -21.63 1.96
CA PHE A 122 6.70 -20.97 1.50
C PHE A 122 6.93 -19.49 1.18
N ALA A 123 7.69 -18.77 2.02
CA ALA A 123 8.08 -17.39 1.73
C ALA A 123 8.85 -17.27 0.40
N ARG A 124 9.72 -18.24 0.09
CA ARG A 124 10.41 -18.34 -1.20
C ARG A 124 9.42 -18.52 -2.36
N THR A 125 8.46 -19.45 -2.22
CA THR A 125 7.44 -19.69 -3.24
C THR A 125 6.61 -18.44 -3.50
N ILE A 126 6.13 -17.79 -2.46
CA ILE A 126 5.34 -16.55 -2.59
C ILE A 126 6.21 -15.42 -3.18
N GLY A 127 7.47 -15.28 -2.77
CA GLY A 127 8.41 -14.33 -3.39
C GLY A 127 8.55 -14.55 -4.91
N GLY A 128 8.65 -15.81 -5.34
CA GLY A 128 8.68 -16.20 -6.76
C GLY A 128 7.38 -15.85 -7.50
N VAL A 129 6.22 -16.01 -6.86
CA VAL A 129 4.92 -15.61 -7.42
C VAL A 129 4.91 -14.09 -7.72
N PHE A 130 5.45 -13.27 -6.82
CA PHE A 130 5.59 -11.82 -7.07
C PHE A 130 6.67 -11.52 -8.11
N GLY A 131 7.75 -12.29 -8.13
CA GLY A 131 8.80 -12.20 -9.14
C GLY A 131 8.29 -12.39 -10.56
N SER A 132 7.44 -13.38 -10.78
CA SER A 132 6.88 -13.73 -12.10
C SER A 132 5.65 -12.91 -12.51
N GLY A 133 5.11 -12.05 -11.64
CA GLY A 133 3.79 -11.42 -11.79
C GLY A 133 3.58 -10.58 -13.06
N ARG A 134 4.64 -10.21 -13.80
CA ARG A 134 4.51 -9.49 -15.08
C ARG A 134 4.14 -10.39 -16.26
N ASP A 135 4.35 -11.67 -16.12
CA ASP A 135 3.81 -12.65 -17.06
C ASP A 135 2.32 -12.82 -16.77
N ALA A 136 1.47 -12.57 -17.79
CA ALA A 136 0.02 -12.65 -17.66
C ALA A 136 -0.47 -14.08 -17.37
N ASP A 137 0.28 -15.08 -17.79
CA ASP A 137 -0.02 -16.50 -17.56
C ASP A 137 0.50 -17.01 -16.22
N SER A 138 1.35 -16.22 -15.53
CA SER A 138 1.79 -16.54 -14.18
C SER A 138 0.63 -16.48 -13.18
N PRO A 139 0.72 -17.17 -12.03
CA PRO A 139 -0.33 -17.17 -11.02
C PRO A 139 -0.79 -15.77 -10.59
N LEU A 140 0.15 -14.84 -10.39
CA LEU A 140 -0.17 -13.46 -10.01
C LEU A 140 -0.70 -12.66 -11.19
N GLY A 141 -0.12 -12.83 -12.40
CA GLY A 141 -0.59 -12.19 -13.62
C GLY A 141 -2.03 -12.58 -13.95
N ALA A 142 -2.34 -13.87 -13.92
CA ALA A 142 -3.69 -14.38 -14.11
C ALA A 142 -4.68 -13.88 -13.04
N SER A 143 -4.22 -13.72 -11.78
CA SER A 143 -5.03 -13.11 -10.72
C SER A 143 -5.34 -11.64 -11.01
N LEU A 144 -4.35 -10.87 -11.50
CA LEU A 144 -4.56 -9.48 -11.91
C LEU A 144 -5.55 -9.38 -13.08
N VAL A 145 -5.44 -10.26 -14.10
CA VAL A 145 -6.37 -10.26 -15.22
C VAL A 145 -7.81 -10.40 -14.71
N ARG A 146 -8.09 -11.39 -13.88
CA ARG A 146 -9.43 -11.55 -13.29
C ARG A 146 -9.87 -10.35 -12.44
N ALA A 147 -8.94 -9.79 -11.65
CA ALA A 147 -9.23 -8.67 -10.77
C ALA A 147 -9.54 -7.38 -11.55
N ARG A 148 -8.76 -7.07 -12.60
CA ARG A 148 -8.99 -5.86 -13.41
C ARG A 148 -10.31 -5.94 -14.21
N ASP A 149 -10.69 -7.14 -14.67
CA ASP A 149 -11.96 -7.37 -15.37
C ASP A 149 -13.13 -7.14 -14.40
N ALA A 150 -13.05 -7.67 -13.16
CA ALA A 150 -14.04 -7.45 -12.11
C ALA A 150 -14.10 -5.99 -11.64
N ALA A 151 -12.99 -5.27 -11.68
CA ALA A 151 -12.90 -3.85 -11.34
C ALA A 151 -13.31 -2.93 -12.50
N HIS A 152 -13.62 -3.46 -13.68
CA HIS A 152 -13.82 -2.69 -14.93
C HIS A 152 -12.62 -1.78 -15.27
N ARG A 153 -11.40 -2.28 -15.04
CA ARG A 153 -10.12 -1.59 -15.29
C ARG A 153 -9.21 -2.39 -16.24
N PRO A 154 -9.69 -2.69 -17.47
CA PRO A 154 -8.91 -3.50 -18.44
C PRO A 154 -7.60 -2.82 -18.88
N ASP A 155 -7.49 -1.51 -18.66
CA ASP A 155 -6.32 -0.68 -18.94
C ASP A 155 -5.14 -0.93 -18.01
N VAL A 156 -5.39 -1.52 -16.82
CA VAL A 156 -4.35 -1.73 -15.82
C VAL A 156 -3.49 -2.94 -16.18
N THR A 157 -2.18 -2.70 -16.19
CA THR A 157 -1.16 -3.74 -16.38
C THR A 157 -0.26 -3.82 -15.15
N MET A 158 0.41 -4.96 -14.96
CA MET A 158 1.35 -5.15 -13.86
C MET A 158 2.50 -4.14 -13.94
N PRO A 159 2.70 -3.30 -12.93
CA PRO A 159 3.79 -2.32 -12.92
C PRO A 159 5.17 -2.98 -12.95
N TYR A 160 6.17 -2.24 -13.42
CA TYR A 160 7.55 -2.75 -13.42
C TYR A 160 8.13 -2.78 -12.01
N ARG A 161 8.02 -1.66 -11.27
CA ARG A 161 8.55 -1.55 -9.90
C ARG A 161 7.59 -2.16 -8.90
N MET A 162 8.13 -2.69 -7.80
CA MET A 162 7.35 -3.23 -6.69
C MET A 162 7.95 -2.83 -5.35
N VAL A 163 7.10 -2.74 -4.34
CA VAL A 163 7.45 -2.56 -2.92
C VAL A 163 6.84 -3.74 -2.17
N PHE A 164 7.63 -4.38 -1.31
CA PHE A 164 7.10 -5.36 -0.39
C PHE A 164 6.82 -4.68 0.94
N ALA A 165 5.58 -4.79 1.41
CA ALA A 165 5.14 -4.20 2.65
C ALA A 165 4.52 -5.28 3.56
N GLY A 166 4.74 -5.18 4.87
CA GLY A 166 4.20 -6.17 5.78
C GLY A 166 4.07 -5.68 7.21
N HIS A 167 3.03 -6.16 7.89
CA HIS A 167 2.75 -5.90 9.30
C HIS A 167 3.09 -7.11 10.15
N SER A 168 3.75 -6.90 11.30
CA SER A 168 4.00 -7.95 12.28
C SER A 168 4.76 -9.14 11.68
N ALA A 169 4.26 -10.37 11.82
CA ALA A 169 4.80 -11.57 11.16
C ALA A 169 4.83 -11.44 9.62
N GLY A 170 3.89 -10.68 9.02
CA GLY A 170 3.94 -10.36 7.60
C GLY A 170 5.15 -9.51 7.22
N GLY A 171 5.66 -8.68 8.15
CA GLY A 171 6.92 -7.96 7.98
C GLY A 171 8.12 -8.90 7.89
N GLU A 172 8.21 -9.89 8.78
CA GLU A 172 9.21 -10.96 8.68
C GLU A 172 9.10 -11.72 7.36
N PHE A 173 7.88 -12.14 7.02
CA PHE A 173 7.61 -12.94 5.83
C PHE A 173 8.07 -12.26 4.53
N VAL A 174 7.78 -10.96 4.35
CA VAL A 174 8.20 -10.24 3.15
C VAL A 174 9.70 -9.98 3.09
N VAL A 175 10.39 -9.86 4.24
CA VAL A 175 11.85 -9.76 4.30
C VAL A 175 12.50 -11.06 3.86
N VAL A 176 12.02 -12.19 4.37
CA VAL A 176 12.51 -13.53 3.97
C VAL A 176 12.21 -13.81 2.50
N ALA A 177 11.03 -13.44 2.01
CA ALA A 177 10.65 -13.56 0.60
C ALA A 177 11.52 -12.69 -0.32
N ALA A 178 11.86 -11.46 0.09
CA ALA A 178 12.72 -10.57 -0.67
C ALA A 178 14.15 -11.11 -0.79
N ASP A 179 14.73 -11.66 0.29
CA ASP A 179 16.04 -12.30 0.25
C ASP A 179 16.02 -13.60 -0.57
N ALA A 180 14.94 -14.37 -0.49
CA ALA A 180 14.76 -15.54 -1.34
C ALA A 180 14.70 -15.14 -2.83
N LEU A 181 13.94 -14.09 -3.19
CA LEU A 181 13.87 -13.56 -4.55
C LEU A 181 15.25 -13.09 -5.04
N ARG A 182 16.01 -12.42 -4.19
CA ARG A 182 17.39 -12.00 -4.48
C ARG A 182 18.27 -13.18 -4.93
N ARG A 183 18.12 -14.32 -4.27
CA ARG A 183 18.93 -15.52 -4.54
C ARG A 183 18.43 -16.33 -5.73
N THR A 184 17.11 -16.36 -5.96
CA THR A 184 16.51 -17.27 -6.95
C THR A 184 16.17 -16.59 -8.26
N ASP A 185 15.84 -15.29 -8.24
CA ASP A 185 15.55 -14.49 -9.43
C ASP A 185 16.11 -13.06 -9.29
N PRO A 186 17.42 -12.87 -9.56
CA PRO A 186 18.03 -11.54 -9.49
C PRO A 186 17.44 -10.52 -10.49
N VAL A 187 16.80 -10.98 -11.57
CA VAL A 187 16.14 -10.10 -12.54
C VAL A 187 14.88 -9.51 -11.93
N ALA A 188 14.04 -10.34 -11.31
CA ALA A 188 12.87 -9.88 -10.59
C ALA A 188 13.25 -9.03 -9.35
N TYR A 189 14.29 -9.42 -8.63
CA TYR A 189 14.79 -8.68 -7.47
C TYR A 189 15.16 -7.22 -7.82
N ARG A 190 15.77 -6.96 -8.98
CA ARG A 190 16.09 -5.59 -9.43
C ARG A 190 14.86 -4.69 -9.61
N ARG A 191 13.65 -5.27 -9.69
CA ARG A 191 12.40 -4.52 -9.73
C ARG A 191 11.89 -4.14 -8.34
N LEU A 192 12.40 -4.79 -7.29
CA LEU A 192 12.06 -4.45 -5.91
C LEU A 192 12.69 -3.11 -5.56
N ALA A 193 11.82 -2.13 -5.25
CA ALA A 193 12.22 -0.77 -4.93
C ALA A 193 12.63 -0.63 -3.46
N GLY A 194 12.06 -1.45 -2.59
CA GLY A 194 12.35 -1.46 -1.16
C GLY A 194 11.31 -2.22 -0.35
N LEU A 195 11.49 -2.16 0.97
CA LEU A 195 10.62 -2.77 1.96
C LEU A 195 9.99 -1.69 2.84
N MET A 196 8.67 -1.78 3.06
CA MET A 196 7.93 -0.95 4.01
C MET A 196 7.34 -1.81 5.11
N LEU A 197 7.86 -1.68 6.32
CA LEU A 197 7.55 -2.57 7.42
C LEU A 197 6.79 -1.85 8.54
N PHE A 198 5.67 -2.43 8.94
CA PHE A 198 4.82 -1.94 10.01
C PHE A 198 5.01 -2.83 11.23
N ASP A 199 5.72 -2.33 12.20
CA ASP A 199 6.00 -3.01 13.48
C ASP A 199 6.40 -4.49 13.30
N PRO A 200 7.46 -4.77 12.51
CA PRO A 200 7.83 -6.13 12.13
C PRO A 200 8.26 -6.95 13.34
N VAL A 201 7.86 -8.21 13.34
CA VAL A 201 8.20 -9.19 14.39
C VAL A 201 9.33 -10.08 13.89
N ASN A 202 10.21 -10.48 14.79
CA ASN A 202 11.14 -11.58 14.59
C ASN A 202 10.62 -12.80 15.35
N SER A 203 10.33 -13.87 14.65
CA SER A 203 9.82 -15.11 15.24
C SER A 203 10.81 -15.73 16.23
N PHE A 204 10.28 -16.34 17.29
CA PHE A 204 11.10 -16.95 18.35
C PHE A 204 11.83 -18.22 17.90
N PHE A 205 11.33 -18.90 16.88
CA PHE A 205 11.79 -20.24 16.49
C PHE A 205 12.70 -20.27 15.26
N GLY A 206 13.05 -19.14 14.66
CA GLY A 206 13.86 -19.13 13.46
C GLY A 206 14.71 -17.89 13.24
N GLY A 207 15.91 -18.10 12.72
CA GLY A 207 16.86 -17.04 12.39
C GLY A 207 16.73 -16.46 10.98
N HIS A 208 15.68 -16.81 10.23
CA HIS A 208 15.54 -16.41 8.83
C HIS A 208 15.44 -14.90 8.65
N PHE A 209 14.74 -14.22 9.56
CA PHE A 209 14.56 -12.76 9.49
C PHE A 209 15.90 -12.04 9.61
N ALA A 210 16.72 -12.36 10.62
CA ALA A 210 17.98 -11.67 10.84
C ALA A 210 18.98 -11.90 9.70
N SER A 211 19.09 -13.14 9.20
CA SER A 211 19.97 -13.47 8.08
C SER A 211 19.50 -12.82 6.77
N ALA A 212 18.20 -12.80 6.50
CA ALA A 212 17.62 -12.14 5.34
C ALA A 212 17.82 -10.61 5.41
N ALA A 213 17.53 -9.99 6.57
CA ALA A 213 17.75 -8.57 6.78
C ALA A 213 19.23 -8.16 6.58
N ALA A 214 20.17 -8.95 7.10
CA ALA A 214 21.60 -8.71 6.92
C ALA A 214 22.01 -8.79 5.44
N SER A 215 21.51 -9.78 4.70
CA SER A 215 21.77 -9.94 3.27
C SER A 215 21.24 -8.75 2.46
N LEU A 216 20.01 -8.34 2.71
CA LEU A 216 19.37 -7.20 2.04
C LEU A 216 20.04 -5.89 2.41
N GLY A 217 20.48 -5.73 3.67
CA GLY A 217 21.25 -4.60 4.15
C GLY A 217 22.62 -4.48 3.47
N ALA A 218 23.27 -5.60 3.15
CA ALA A 218 24.52 -5.62 2.39
C ALA A 218 24.31 -5.08 0.96
N ASP A 219 23.19 -5.40 0.33
CA ASP A 219 22.80 -4.90 -0.99
C ASP A 219 22.24 -3.46 -0.95
N ARG A 220 22.14 -2.84 0.23
CA ARG A 220 21.57 -1.51 0.44
C ARG A 220 20.14 -1.36 -0.10
N LEU A 221 19.36 -2.43 -0.10
CA LEU A 221 17.94 -2.34 -0.43
C LEU A 221 17.25 -1.33 0.51
N PRO A 222 16.52 -0.33 0.01
CA PRO A 222 15.81 0.60 0.87
C PRO A 222 14.82 -0.13 1.80
N VAL A 223 14.94 0.11 3.11
CA VAL A 223 14.02 -0.41 4.14
C VAL A 223 13.51 0.76 4.95
N ARG A 224 12.20 0.83 5.17
CA ARG A 224 11.58 1.81 6.08
C ARG A 224 10.67 1.09 7.07
N VAL A 225 10.69 1.57 8.29
CA VAL A 225 9.96 0.98 9.41
C VAL A 225 9.12 2.03 10.09
N ILE A 226 7.87 1.71 10.38
CA ILE A 226 7.05 2.42 11.35
C ILE A 226 6.75 1.45 12.49
N ALA A 227 7.35 1.69 13.64
CA ALA A 227 7.26 0.83 14.81
C ALA A 227 6.28 1.38 15.85
N SER A 228 5.65 0.49 16.60
CA SER A 228 4.94 0.80 17.84
C SER A 228 5.89 0.78 19.05
N GLN A 229 5.34 0.96 20.26
CA GLN A 229 6.11 0.75 21.48
C GLN A 229 6.37 -0.76 21.68
N PRO A 230 7.52 -1.13 22.29
CA PRO A 230 7.79 -2.52 22.61
C PRO A 230 6.69 -3.13 23.50
N SER A 231 6.16 -4.28 23.08
CA SER A 231 5.10 -5.01 23.76
C SER A 231 5.27 -6.52 23.52
N VAL A 232 4.46 -7.32 24.18
CA VAL A 232 4.41 -8.77 23.92
C VAL A 232 4.03 -9.05 22.46
N SER A 233 3.07 -8.30 21.90
CA SER A 233 2.54 -8.49 20.56
C SER A 233 3.57 -8.26 19.45
N ASN A 234 4.58 -7.40 19.70
CA ASN A 234 5.67 -7.18 18.74
C ASN A 234 7.00 -7.80 19.18
N SER A 235 6.94 -8.85 20.02
CA SER A 235 8.14 -9.52 20.55
C SER A 235 9.12 -8.53 21.17
N PHE A 236 8.62 -7.57 21.95
CA PHE A 236 9.38 -6.52 22.61
C PHE A 236 10.25 -5.68 21.65
N GLY A 237 9.83 -5.57 20.38
CA GLY A 237 10.53 -4.78 19.36
C GLY A 237 11.77 -5.46 18.77
N PHE A 238 11.96 -6.77 18.97
CA PHE A 238 13.14 -7.48 18.46
C PHE A 238 13.29 -7.40 16.93
N GLY A 239 12.19 -7.41 16.18
CA GLY A 239 12.27 -7.25 14.73
C GLY A 239 12.87 -5.90 14.32
N VAL A 240 12.49 -4.84 15.02
CA VAL A 240 13.06 -3.50 14.79
C VAL A 240 14.54 -3.47 15.18
N ALA A 241 14.91 -4.05 16.33
CA ALA A 241 16.30 -4.11 16.78
C ALA A 241 17.22 -4.86 15.80
N VAL A 242 16.74 -5.92 15.17
CA VAL A 242 17.46 -6.63 14.10
C VAL A 242 17.71 -5.70 12.91
N LEU A 243 16.69 -4.95 12.48
CA LEU A 243 16.83 -4.03 11.34
C LEU A 243 17.76 -2.86 11.65
N GLU A 244 17.74 -2.32 12.87
CA GLU A 244 18.67 -1.28 13.33
C GLU A 244 20.15 -1.72 13.26
N GLN A 245 20.40 -3.02 13.44
CA GLN A 245 21.74 -3.60 13.40
C GLN A 245 22.19 -4.05 12.00
N THR A 246 21.25 -4.41 11.13
CA THR A 246 21.55 -5.04 9.85
C THR A 246 21.42 -4.11 8.66
N THR A 247 20.59 -3.07 8.74
CA THR A 247 20.44 -2.11 7.64
C THR A 247 21.56 -1.08 7.64
N ARG A 248 22.14 -0.85 6.45
CA ARG A 248 23.24 0.13 6.24
C ARG A 248 22.71 1.42 5.62
N GLN A 249 21.77 2.06 6.31
CA GLN A 249 21.10 3.28 5.84
C GLN A 249 21.19 4.37 6.91
N GLU A 250 21.24 5.63 6.49
CA GLU A 250 21.25 6.78 7.40
C GLU A 250 19.94 6.98 8.16
N PHE A 251 18.85 6.45 7.61
CA PHE A 251 17.51 6.58 8.16
C PHE A 251 16.73 5.28 7.99
N LEU A 252 16.29 4.68 9.10
CA LEU A 252 15.47 3.46 9.08
C LEU A 252 13.97 3.77 9.13
N GLY A 253 13.56 4.78 9.90
CA GLY A 253 12.14 5.08 10.07
C GLY A 253 11.80 5.73 11.40
N SER A 254 10.60 5.45 11.89
CA SER A 254 10.03 6.10 13.08
C SER A 254 9.37 5.11 14.04
N ARG A 255 9.39 5.44 15.32
CA ARG A 255 8.57 4.82 16.35
C ARG A 255 7.46 5.78 16.77
N LEU A 256 6.22 5.32 16.75
CA LEU A 256 5.08 6.06 17.29
C LEU A 256 5.17 6.14 18.82
N VAL A 257 5.17 7.34 19.38
CA VAL A 257 5.31 7.56 20.85
C VAL A 257 4.15 6.94 21.62
N THR A 258 2.95 6.93 21.03
CA THR A 258 1.75 6.31 21.62
C THR A 258 1.27 5.12 20.79
N GLY A 259 2.20 4.49 20.04
CA GLY A 259 1.88 3.39 19.12
C GLY A 259 1.56 2.10 19.86
N ILE A 260 0.58 1.39 19.34
CA ILE A 260 0.27 -0.01 19.68
C ILE A 260 0.43 -0.87 18.42
N HIS A 261 0.62 -2.18 18.60
CA HIS A 261 0.97 -3.09 17.51
C HIS A 261 0.00 -3.05 16.33
N ILE A 262 -1.31 -2.91 16.60
CA ILE A 262 -2.38 -2.88 15.58
C ILE A 262 -2.66 -1.49 14.99
N ASP A 263 -1.89 -0.45 15.29
CA ASP A 263 -2.12 0.89 14.71
C ASP A 263 -2.02 0.90 13.17
N ALA A 264 -1.27 -0.05 12.57
CA ALA A 264 -1.21 -0.21 11.13
C ALA A 264 -2.56 -0.67 10.53
N GLU A 265 -3.36 -1.38 11.29
CA GLU A 265 -4.70 -1.79 10.88
C GLU A 265 -5.69 -0.61 10.92
N GLY A 266 -5.51 0.27 11.91
CA GLY A 266 -6.34 1.46 12.09
C GLY A 266 -7.82 1.11 12.19
N GLU A 267 -8.64 1.78 11.37
CA GLU A 267 -10.08 1.53 11.27
C GLU A 267 -10.45 0.17 10.65
N SER A 268 -9.48 -0.61 10.17
CA SER A 268 -9.68 -1.96 9.62
C SER A 268 -9.44 -3.08 10.62
N THR A 269 -9.07 -2.73 11.87
CA THR A 269 -8.94 -3.72 12.94
C THR A 269 -10.31 -4.29 13.32
N ASP A 270 -10.29 -5.36 14.08
CA ASP A 270 -11.48 -6.04 14.60
C ASP A 270 -11.35 -6.30 16.12
N LEU A 271 -12.40 -6.84 16.69
CA LEU A 271 -12.44 -7.16 18.12
C LEU A 271 -11.30 -8.09 18.58
N ILE A 272 -10.79 -8.96 17.71
CA ILE A 272 -9.67 -9.85 18.04
C ILE A 272 -8.38 -9.03 18.18
N GLY A 273 -8.14 -8.10 17.23
CA GLY A 273 -7.01 -7.19 17.30
C GLY A 273 -7.06 -6.29 18.54
N GLU A 274 -8.21 -5.65 18.80
CA GLU A 274 -8.40 -4.81 19.98
C GLU A 274 -8.22 -5.58 21.28
N ALA A 275 -8.74 -6.79 21.37
CA ALA A 275 -8.58 -7.65 22.54
C ALA A 275 -7.13 -8.10 22.75
N SER A 276 -6.37 -8.35 21.68
CA SER A 276 -4.94 -8.73 21.77
C SER A 276 -4.06 -7.62 22.35
N GLU A 277 -4.43 -6.37 22.12
CA GLU A 277 -3.71 -5.20 22.61
C GLU A 277 -4.34 -4.59 23.87
N LEU A 278 -5.55 -5.03 24.24
CA LEU A 278 -6.39 -4.36 25.27
C LEU A 278 -6.55 -2.85 24.99
N ALA A 279 -6.56 -2.48 23.72
CA ALA A 279 -6.56 -1.10 23.26
C ALA A 279 -7.13 -0.98 21.85
N VAL A 280 -7.56 0.22 21.48
CA VAL A 280 -8.08 0.56 20.14
C VAL A 280 -7.05 1.42 19.40
N PRO A 281 -6.83 1.19 18.10
CA PRO A 281 -5.95 2.00 17.27
C PRO A 281 -6.32 3.49 17.32
N ARG A 282 -5.31 4.34 17.42
CA ARG A 282 -5.52 5.79 17.44
C ARG A 282 -5.63 6.36 16.03
N PRO A 283 -6.71 7.08 15.67
CA PRO A 283 -6.85 7.64 14.31
C PRO A 283 -5.69 8.53 13.89
N ARG A 284 -5.02 9.21 14.85
CA ARG A 284 -3.82 10.01 14.58
C ARG A 284 -2.66 9.14 14.12
N ASN A 285 -2.41 8.02 14.81
CA ASN A 285 -1.34 7.09 14.46
C ASN A 285 -1.58 6.47 13.08
N GLY A 286 -2.81 6.01 12.80
CA GLY A 286 -3.18 5.50 11.48
C GLY A 286 -2.94 6.50 10.34
N ARG A 287 -3.26 7.79 10.55
CA ARG A 287 -2.95 8.83 9.55
C ARG A 287 -1.45 9.01 9.34
N VAL A 288 -0.66 9.03 10.41
CA VAL A 288 0.81 9.15 10.32
C VAL A 288 1.39 7.96 9.57
N ILE A 289 0.97 6.73 9.90
CA ILE A 289 1.40 5.51 9.22
C ILE A 289 1.14 5.62 7.73
N ARG A 290 -0.10 5.91 7.33
CA ARG A 290 -0.48 6.00 5.91
C ARG A 290 0.31 7.08 5.16
N THR A 291 0.48 8.26 5.76
CA THR A 291 1.23 9.37 5.13
C THR A 291 2.70 9.04 4.95
N LEU A 292 3.38 8.53 5.98
CA LEU A 292 4.79 8.19 5.89
C LEU A 292 5.02 6.98 4.98
N ALA A 293 4.19 5.94 5.10
CA ALA A 293 4.34 4.73 4.30
C ALA A 293 4.18 5.00 2.81
N THR A 294 3.15 5.75 2.40
CA THR A 294 2.95 6.09 0.99
C THR A 294 4.04 7.04 0.48
N GLY A 295 4.45 8.03 1.26
CA GLY A 295 5.54 8.95 0.91
C GLY A 295 6.88 8.23 0.72
N TRP A 296 7.29 7.42 1.70
CA TRP A 296 8.55 6.67 1.61
C TRP A 296 8.52 5.62 0.49
N SER A 297 7.40 4.94 0.28
CA SER A 297 7.27 3.99 -0.84
C SER A 297 7.34 4.68 -2.19
N SER A 298 6.78 5.88 -2.34
CA SER A 298 6.90 6.68 -3.55
C SER A 298 8.36 7.07 -3.82
N ASP A 299 9.08 7.47 -2.78
CA ASP A 299 10.51 7.80 -2.89
C ASP A 299 11.35 6.58 -3.27
N MET A 300 11.10 5.41 -2.67
CA MET A 300 11.77 4.15 -3.04
C MET A 300 11.55 3.83 -4.53
N VAL A 301 10.32 3.98 -5.03
CA VAL A 301 9.98 3.69 -6.43
C VAL A 301 10.64 4.68 -7.38
N ALA A 302 10.64 5.97 -7.03
CA ALA A 302 11.23 7.03 -7.83
C ALA A 302 12.77 7.12 -7.73
N GLY A 303 13.36 6.50 -6.70
CA GLY A 303 14.79 6.66 -6.39
C GLY A 303 15.13 8.07 -5.91
N THR A 304 14.20 8.74 -5.22
CA THR A 304 14.31 10.12 -4.75
C THR A 304 14.11 10.20 -3.23
N VAL A 305 14.33 11.38 -2.68
CA VAL A 305 14.00 11.73 -1.29
C VAL A 305 13.13 12.97 -1.31
N THR A 306 11.89 12.84 -0.85
CA THR A 306 10.98 13.98 -0.65
C THR A 306 11.19 14.53 0.76
N PRO A 307 11.90 15.67 0.92
CA PRO A 307 12.40 16.11 2.23
C PRO A 307 11.33 16.17 3.31
N THR A 308 10.09 16.50 2.96
CA THR A 308 8.99 16.68 3.91
C THR A 308 8.72 15.44 4.80
N TYR A 309 9.10 14.23 4.35
CA TYR A 309 8.85 12.97 5.07
C TYR A 309 10.07 12.44 5.84
N TYR A 310 11.15 13.21 5.93
CA TYR A 310 12.39 12.80 6.59
C TYR A 310 12.82 13.84 7.63
N PRO A 311 13.75 13.49 8.57
CA PRO A 311 14.31 14.44 9.53
C PRO A 311 14.84 15.70 8.85
N GLY A 312 14.49 16.87 9.37
CA GLY A 312 14.75 18.17 8.76
C GLY A 312 13.67 18.65 7.80
N GLY A 313 12.66 17.84 7.50
CA GLY A 313 11.55 18.20 6.65
C GLY A 313 10.29 18.59 7.41
N ARG A 314 9.50 19.50 6.83
CA ARG A 314 8.39 20.18 7.50
C ARG A 314 7.40 19.24 8.20
N TYR A 315 6.96 18.17 7.55
CA TYR A 315 5.98 17.25 8.13
C TYR A 315 6.64 16.39 9.21
N TYR A 316 7.83 15.87 8.93
CA TYR A 316 8.53 15.01 9.89
C TYR A 316 8.91 15.77 11.16
N ASP A 317 9.42 16.98 11.04
CA ASP A 317 9.78 17.84 12.18
C ASP A 317 8.55 18.25 13.01
N LEU A 318 7.38 18.42 12.36
CA LEU A 318 6.12 18.60 13.07
C LEU A 318 5.78 17.35 13.91
N LEU A 319 5.99 16.14 13.39
CA LEU A 319 5.75 14.90 14.14
C LEU A 319 6.71 14.77 15.34
N LEU A 320 7.99 15.17 15.18
CA LEU A 320 8.97 15.18 16.26
C LEU A 320 8.60 16.22 17.33
N SER A 321 8.33 17.46 16.95
CA SER A 321 8.02 18.57 17.87
C SER A 321 6.73 18.33 18.66
N THR A 322 5.75 17.66 18.07
CA THR A 322 4.50 17.26 18.71
C THR A 322 4.60 15.92 19.47
N ARG A 323 5.81 15.36 19.58
CA ARG A 323 6.06 14.05 20.20
C ARG A 323 5.11 12.96 19.67
N THR A 324 4.83 12.99 18.38
CA THR A 324 4.04 11.93 17.73
C THR A 324 4.90 10.74 17.36
N VAL A 325 6.13 11.01 16.93
CA VAL A 325 7.14 10.00 16.62
C VAL A 325 8.48 10.31 17.26
N THR A 326 9.31 9.29 17.35
CA THR A 326 10.76 9.40 17.50
C THR A 326 11.44 8.74 16.30
N THR A 327 12.61 9.21 15.91
CA THR A 327 13.41 8.57 14.85
C THR A 327 14.02 7.27 15.37
N LEU A 328 13.95 6.19 14.59
CA LEU A 328 14.64 4.95 14.91
C LEU A 328 16.15 5.14 14.69
N PRO A 329 17.00 4.71 15.65
CA PRO A 329 18.44 4.79 15.49
C PRO A 329 18.91 3.84 14.38
N VAL A 330 19.99 4.21 13.71
CA VAL A 330 20.80 3.33 12.84
C VAL A 330 22.18 3.24 13.46
N ARG A 331 22.73 2.03 13.53
CA ARG A 331 24.03 1.77 14.16
C ARG A 331 25.09 1.38 13.14
#